data_3ce90a17c582b59f1e01b01478898319
#
_entry.id   3ce90a17c582b59f1e01b01478898319
#
_cell.length_a   1.000
_cell.length_b   1.000
_cell.length_c   1.000
_cell.angle_alpha   90.00
_cell.angle_beta   90.00
_cell.angle_gamma   90.00
#
_symmetry.space_group_name_H-M   'P 1'
#
loop_
_entity.id
_entity.type
_entity.pdbx_description
1 polymer ?
#
loop_
_entity_poly.entity_id
_entity_poly.type
_entity_poly.pdbx_seq_one_letter_code
_entity_poly.pdbx_strand_id
1 'polypeptide(L)'
;MIKHRYIYLTICTLFISFYANTSSFNSLGQTGLINLPSAESKEEQSIYFTFTRNSYKKLGTITVSPFDWLEASYFYYRPDDLLWGGAKGLYLDKGFNVKFSYKPKSIFLPKFAVGLDDFAGTGQFTKEYIAT
;
A
#
# COMPACT_ATOMS: atom_id res chain seq x y z
N MET A 1 24.98 34.11 -23.07
CA MET A 1 23.77 34.02 -22.20
C MET A 1 23.04 32.66 -22.20
N ILE A 2 23.19 31.82 -23.22
CA ILE A 2 22.46 30.54 -23.37
C ILE A 2 23.05 29.41 -22.46
N LYS A 3 24.36 29.37 -22.24
CA LYS A 3 25.04 28.29 -21.48
C LYS A 3 24.61 28.20 -20.00
N HIS A 4 24.29 29.31 -19.37
CA HIS A 4 23.90 29.28 -17.93
C HIS A 4 22.49 28.72 -17.70
N ARG A 5 21.55 28.84 -18.65
CA ARG A 5 20.19 28.30 -18.52
C ARG A 5 20.18 26.76 -18.49
N TYR A 6 21.07 26.12 -19.27
CA TYR A 6 21.17 24.64 -19.27
C TYR A 6 21.80 24.10 -17.99
N ILE A 7 22.73 24.84 -17.37
CA ILE A 7 23.32 24.44 -16.10
C ILE A 7 22.27 24.42 -14.99
N TYR A 8 21.41 25.42 -14.89
CA TYR A 8 20.31 25.43 -13.90
C TYR A 8 19.27 24.33 -14.15
N LEU A 9 18.96 24.05 -15.41
CA LEU A 9 18.05 22.97 -15.77
C LEU A 9 18.63 21.59 -15.39
N THR A 10 19.91 21.37 -15.62
CA THR A 10 20.61 20.12 -15.26
C THR A 10 20.71 19.95 -13.73
N ILE A 11 20.95 21.04 -13.01
CA ILE A 11 21.00 21.03 -11.54
C ILE A 11 19.59 20.73 -10.99
N CYS A 12 18.53 21.33 -11.50
CA CYS A 12 17.16 21.03 -11.09
C CYS A 12 16.77 19.57 -11.35
N THR A 13 17.15 18.99 -12.48
CA THR A 13 16.87 17.57 -12.77
C THR A 13 17.64 16.62 -11.86
N LEU A 14 18.87 16.95 -11.46
CA LEU A 14 19.64 16.19 -10.48
C LEU A 14 19.01 16.21 -9.09
N PHE A 15 18.41 17.32 -8.65
CA PHE A 15 17.74 17.40 -7.36
C PHE A 15 16.38 16.64 -7.31
N ILE A 16 15.69 16.51 -8.44
CA ILE A 16 14.42 15.76 -8.49
C ILE A 16 14.65 14.24 -8.31
N SER A 17 15.83 13.75 -8.64
CA SER A 17 16.16 12.31 -8.54
C SER A 17 16.40 11.80 -7.10
N PHE A 18 16.52 12.67 -6.11
CA PHE A 18 16.86 12.27 -4.73
C PHE A 18 15.67 11.89 -3.84
N TYR A 19 14.43 12.05 -4.32
CA TYR A 19 13.23 11.75 -3.52
C TYR A 19 12.43 10.53 -3.98
N ALA A 20 13.03 9.61 -4.70
CA ALA A 20 12.39 8.34 -5.01
C ALA A 20 12.46 7.39 -3.79
N ASN A 21 11.68 7.66 -2.74
CA ASN A 21 11.38 6.68 -1.72
C ASN A 21 10.54 5.57 -2.36
N THR A 22 11.18 4.45 -2.67
CA THR A 22 10.58 3.30 -3.36
C THR A 22 9.85 2.35 -2.42
N SER A 23 9.09 2.84 -1.46
CA SER A 23 8.16 1.96 -0.79
C SER A 23 6.95 1.75 -1.71
N SER A 24 6.86 0.57 -2.31
CA SER A 24 5.76 0.19 -3.18
C SER A 24 4.50 -0.16 -2.39
N PHE A 25 3.34 -0.04 -3.05
CA PHE A 25 2.09 -0.61 -2.55
C PHE A 25 1.85 -1.97 -3.18
N ASN A 26 1.33 -2.89 -2.40
CA ASN A 26 0.83 -4.16 -2.91
C ASN A 26 -0.54 -3.97 -3.61
N SER A 27 -1.07 -5.03 -4.18
CA SER A 27 -2.35 -4.99 -4.87
C SER A 27 -3.57 -4.76 -3.94
N LEU A 28 -3.35 -4.70 -2.64
CA LEU A 28 -4.36 -4.37 -1.62
C LEU A 28 -4.23 -2.93 -1.10
N GLY A 29 -3.27 -2.17 -1.61
CA GLY A 29 -3.03 -0.79 -1.20
C GLY A 29 -2.27 -0.64 0.12
N GLN A 30 -1.70 -1.71 0.65
CA GLN A 30 -0.80 -1.71 1.80
C GLN A 30 0.66 -1.61 1.33
N THR A 31 1.56 -1.16 2.20
CA THR A 31 2.99 -1.20 1.89
C THR A 31 3.47 -2.64 1.74
N GLY A 32 4.04 -2.95 0.58
CA GLY A 32 4.50 -4.30 0.28
C GLY A 32 4.91 -4.51 -1.16
N LEU A 33 5.10 -5.77 -1.51
CA LEU A 33 5.43 -6.25 -2.85
C LEU A 33 4.14 -6.69 -3.54
N ILE A 34 4.05 -6.65 -4.83
CA ILE A 34 2.90 -6.95 -5.71
C ILE A 34 1.63 -7.51 -5.02
N ASN A 35 1.69 -8.66 -4.38
CA ASN A 35 0.55 -9.31 -3.72
C ASN A 35 0.78 -9.63 -2.23
N LEU A 36 1.92 -9.24 -1.67
CA LEU A 36 2.30 -9.55 -0.30
C LEU A 36 2.60 -8.27 0.47
N PRO A 37 2.11 -8.13 1.71
CA PRO A 37 2.57 -7.08 2.60
C PRO A 37 4.05 -7.27 2.94
N SER A 38 4.74 -6.20 3.29
CA SER A 38 6.11 -6.23 3.79
C SER A 38 6.19 -5.64 5.19
N ALA A 39 7.33 -5.83 5.85
CA ALA A 39 7.62 -5.21 7.14
C ALA A 39 7.90 -3.70 7.05
N GLU A 40 7.97 -3.16 5.84
CA GLU A 40 8.09 -1.72 5.64
C GLU A 40 6.78 -1.01 5.95
N SER A 41 6.87 0.23 6.42
CA SER A 41 5.76 1.16 6.56
C SER A 41 6.05 2.43 5.79
N LYS A 42 5.02 3.17 5.46
CA LYS A 42 5.14 4.50 4.87
C LYS A 42 5.61 5.52 5.91
N GLU A 43 5.91 6.71 5.44
CA GLU A 43 6.21 7.85 6.29
C GLU A 43 5.03 8.14 7.21
N GLU A 44 5.32 8.53 8.45
CA GLU A 44 4.28 8.95 9.38
C GLU A 44 3.52 10.19 8.88
N GLN A 45 2.30 10.37 9.35
CA GLN A 45 1.40 11.47 8.98
C GLN A 45 1.10 11.53 7.48
N SER A 46 1.03 10.38 6.82
CA SER A 46 0.77 10.29 5.39
C SER A 46 -0.56 9.61 5.08
N ILE A 47 -1.15 10.01 3.95
CA ILE A 47 -2.37 9.44 3.40
C ILE A 47 -2.12 9.11 1.94
N TYR A 48 -2.54 7.91 1.52
CA TYR A 48 -2.37 7.43 0.16
C TYR A 48 -3.70 6.92 -0.39
N PHE A 49 -3.89 7.17 -1.67
CA PHE A 49 -5.01 6.62 -2.43
C PHE A 49 -4.44 5.68 -3.48
N THR A 50 -4.89 4.44 -3.51
CA THR A 50 -4.47 3.48 -4.51
C THR A 50 -5.68 2.93 -5.25
N PHE A 51 -5.48 2.62 -6.52
CA PHE A 51 -6.47 1.97 -7.34
C PHE A 51 -5.82 0.84 -8.13
N THR A 52 -6.28 -0.37 -7.89
CA THR A 52 -5.80 -1.57 -8.57
C THR A 52 -6.91 -2.11 -9.47
N ARG A 53 -6.58 -2.37 -10.73
CA ARG A 53 -7.48 -3.03 -11.68
C ARG A 53 -6.71 -4.09 -12.45
N ASN A 54 -7.26 -5.28 -12.49
CA ASN A 54 -6.80 -6.37 -13.35
C ASN A 54 -8.00 -7.15 -13.90
N SER A 55 -7.76 -8.28 -14.56
CA SER A 55 -8.81 -9.11 -15.17
C SER A 55 -9.79 -9.72 -14.17
N TYR A 56 -9.44 -9.76 -12.88
CA TYR A 56 -10.20 -10.47 -11.85
C TYR A 56 -10.82 -9.54 -10.80
N LYS A 57 -10.29 -8.33 -10.67
CA LYS A 57 -10.71 -7.43 -9.59
C LYS A 57 -10.49 -5.95 -9.90
N LYS A 58 -11.32 -5.14 -9.23
CA LYS A 58 -11.13 -3.70 -9.06
C LYS A 58 -11.09 -3.40 -7.57
N LEU A 59 -10.11 -2.64 -7.14
CA LEU A 59 -9.91 -2.31 -5.74
C LEU A 59 -9.50 -0.85 -5.61
N GLY A 60 -10.24 -0.10 -4.84
CA GLY A 60 -9.85 1.23 -4.38
C GLY A 60 -9.50 1.17 -2.90
N THR A 61 -8.39 1.81 -2.50
CA THR A 61 -7.95 1.80 -1.11
C THR A 61 -7.52 3.20 -0.67
N ILE A 62 -7.88 3.55 0.55
CA ILE A 62 -7.34 4.70 1.27
C ILE A 62 -6.50 4.14 2.40
N THR A 63 -5.20 4.45 2.40
CA THR A 63 -4.25 4.00 3.40
C THR A 63 -3.70 5.19 4.16
N VAL A 64 -3.72 5.13 5.47
CA VAL A 64 -3.17 6.14 6.37
C VAL A 64 -2.05 5.53 7.21
N SER A 65 -0.98 6.29 7.41
CA SER A 65 0.12 5.96 8.31
C SER A 65 0.26 7.07 9.35
N PRO A 66 -0.54 7.03 10.43
CA PRO A 66 -0.49 8.08 11.45
C PRO A 66 0.85 8.07 12.21
N PHE A 67 1.47 6.91 12.31
CA PHE A 67 2.77 6.67 12.92
C PHE A 67 3.61 5.76 12.03
N ASP A 68 4.92 5.80 12.16
CA ASP A 68 5.86 4.99 11.38
C ASP A 68 5.74 3.46 11.62
N TRP A 69 5.05 3.07 12.69
CA TRP A 69 4.78 1.67 13.07
C TRP A 69 3.34 1.22 12.81
N LEU A 70 2.43 2.13 12.40
CA LEU A 70 1.01 1.83 12.19
C LEU A 70 0.56 2.25 10.81
N GLU A 71 0.01 1.30 10.07
CA GLU A 71 -0.64 1.52 8.79
C GLU A 71 -2.07 0.95 8.87
N ALA A 72 -3.05 1.76 8.54
CA ALA A 72 -4.45 1.36 8.48
C ALA A 72 -5.03 1.69 7.11
N SER A 73 -5.84 0.80 6.56
CA SER A 73 -6.44 0.98 5.24
C SER A 73 -7.93 0.70 5.28
N TYR A 74 -8.68 1.52 4.57
CA TYR A 74 -10.05 1.22 4.17
C TYR A 74 -10.04 0.82 2.70
N PHE A 75 -10.69 -0.29 2.35
CA PHE A 75 -10.78 -0.75 0.98
C PHE A 75 -12.23 -0.87 0.50
N TYR A 76 -12.37 -0.72 -0.82
CA TYR A 76 -13.58 -1.00 -1.56
C TYR A 76 -13.22 -1.95 -2.72
N TYR A 77 -13.73 -3.17 -2.67
CA TYR A 77 -13.32 -4.28 -3.51
C TYR A 77 -14.47 -4.82 -4.34
N ARG A 78 -14.22 -5.01 -5.62
CA ARG A 78 -15.12 -5.66 -6.55
C ARG A 78 -14.39 -6.78 -7.27
N PRO A 79 -14.63 -8.05 -6.91
CA PRO A 79 -14.19 -9.20 -7.70
C PRO A 79 -15.05 -9.31 -8.96
N ASP A 80 -14.40 -9.43 -10.12
CA ASP A 80 -15.12 -9.52 -11.40
C ASP A 80 -15.54 -10.97 -11.73
N ASP A 81 -14.96 -11.97 -11.10
CA ASP A 81 -15.16 -13.41 -11.32
C ASP A 81 -16.07 -14.08 -10.27
N LEU A 82 -16.35 -13.43 -9.16
CA LEU A 82 -17.21 -13.97 -8.11
C LEU A 82 -18.70 -13.92 -8.55
N LEU A 83 -19.35 -15.07 -8.49
CA LEU A 83 -20.79 -15.17 -8.72
C LEU A 83 -21.55 -14.71 -7.47
N TRP A 84 -22.41 -13.71 -7.63
CA TRP A 84 -23.30 -13.23 -6.60
C TRP A 84 -24.67 -12.94 -7.20
N GLY A 85 -25.73 -13.47 -6.59
CA GLY A 85 -27.10 -13.28 -7.14
C GLY A 85 -27.28 -13.85 -8.55
N GLY A 86 -26.47 -14.84 -8.97
CA GLY A 86 -26.54 -15.45 -10.28
C GLY A 86 -25.74 -14.74 -11.39
N ALA A 87 -25.05 -13.63 -11.08
CA ALA A 87 -24.25 -12.92 -12.05
C ALA A 87 -22.84 -12.60 -11.51
N LYS A 88 -21.86 -12.51 -12.42
CA LYS A 88 -20.49 -12.12 -12.09
C LYS A 88 -20.36 -10.61 -11.93
N GLY A 89 -19.46 -10.19 -11.04
CA GLY A 89 -19.09 -8.80 -10.87
C GLY A 89 -20.15 -7.92 -10.19
N LEU A 90 -21.18 -8.51 -9.59
CA LEU A 90 -22.17 -7.80 -8.77
C LEU A 90 -21.77 -7.70 -7.29
N TYR A 91 -20.88 -8.56 -6.84
CA TYR A 91 -20.42 -8.51 -5.46
C TYR A 91 -19.53 -7.29 -5.21
N LEU A 92 -19.87 -6.56 -4.16
CA LEU A 92 -19.12 -5.40 -3.70
C LEU A 92 -18.77 -5.62 -2.24
N ASP A 93 -17.48 -5.52 -1.93
CA ASP A 93 -16.98 -5.69 -0.59
C ASP A 93 -16.29 -4.43 -0.09
N LYS A 94 -16.28 -4.27 1.22
CA LYS A 94 -15.59 -3.18 1.89
C LYS A 94 -15.14 -3.63 3.27
N GLY A 95 -13.99 -3.17 3.69
CA GLY A 95 -13.45 -3.53 4.98
C GLY A 95 -12.26 -2.67 5.36
N PHE A 96 -11.66 -3.05 6.47
CA PHE A 96 -10.49 -2.39 7.02
C PHE A 96 -9.35 -3.39 7.16
N ASN A 97 -8.14 -2.91 6.88
CA ASN A 97 -6.90 -3.61 7.16
C ASN A 97 -6.09 -2.80 8.16
N VAL A 98 -5.32 -3.48 8.98
CA VAL A 98 -4.37 -2.85 9.88
C VAL A 98 -3.05 -3.60 9.87
N LYS A 99 -1.95 -2.86 9.91
CA LYS A 99 -0.60 -3.41 9.97
C LYS A 99 0.19 -2.67 11.04
N PHE A 100 0.85 -3.44 11.88
CA PHE A 100 1.79 -2.97 12.88
C PHE A 100 3.19 -3.39 12.46
N SER A 101 4.09 -2.44 12.31
CA SER A 101 5.48 -2.66 11.86
C SER A 101 6.44 -2.33 12.98
N TYR A 102 7.47 -3.14 13.15
CA TYR A 102 8.55 -2.88 14.08
C TYR A 102 9.89 -2.80 13.34
N LYS A 103 10.59 -1.69 13.54
CA LYS A 103 11.91 -1.42 12.96
C LYS A 103 12.95 -1.42 14.09
N PRO A 104 13.67 -2.52 14.31
CA PRO A 104 14.71 -2.55 15.33
C PRO A 104 15.83 -1.58 14.97
N LYS A 105 16.44 -0.97 16.00
CA LYS A 105 17.61 -0.11 15.83
C LYS A 105 18.87 -0.89 15.45
N SER A 106 18.89 -2.18 15.69
CA SER A 106 20.01 -3.07 15.38
C SER A 106 19.99 -3.48 13.92
N ILE A 107 21.14 -3.42 13.26
CA ILE A 107 21.33 -3.90 11.89
C ILE A 107 21.27 -5.43 11.77
N PHE A 108 21.39 -6.15 12.88
CA PHE A 108 21.38 -7.63 12.91
C PHE A 108 19.97 -8.21 13.07
N LEU A 109 19.00 -7.39 13.42
CA LEU A 109 17.62 -7.84 13.57
C LEU A 109 16.79 -7.42 12.35
N PRO A 110 16.01 -8.34 11.76
CA PRO A 110 15.14 -8.00 10.65
C PRO A 110 14.00 -7.09 11.14
N LYS A 111 13.47 -6.28 10.25
CA LYS A 111 12.19 -5.64 10.44
C LYS A 111 11.10 -6.70 10.40
N PHE A 112 10.03 -6.51 11.17
CA PHE A 112 8.87 -7.39 11.08
C PHE A 112 7.57 -6.60 11.22
N ALA A 113 6.51 -7.14 10.66
CA ALA A 113 5.17 -6.61 10.79
C ALA A 113 4.17 -7.74 11.02
N VAL A 114 3.10 -7.40 11.71
CA VAL A 114 1.90 -8.22 11.84
C VAL A 114 0.72 -7.44 11.31
N GLY A 115 -0.20 -8.11 10.64
CA GLY A 115 -1.36 -7.43 10.10
C GLY A 115 -2.60 -8.31 10.07
N LEU A 116 -3.73 -7.62 10.02
CA LEU A 116 -5.07 -8.17 9.91
C LEU A 116 -5.74 -7.52 8.69
N ASP A 117 -6.12 -8.33 7.72
CA ASP A 117 -6.89 -7.89 6.56
C ASP A 117 -8.36 -8.22 6.76
N ASP A 118 -9.24 -7.31 6.32
CA ASP A 118 -10.69 -7.43 6.41
C ASP A 118 -11.19 -7.77 7.84
N PHE A 119 -10.52 -7.20 8.85
CA PHE A 119 -10.84 -7.48 10.26
C PHE A 119 -12.15 -6.81 10.72
N ALA A 120 -12.58 -5.75 10.03
CA ALA A 120 -13.81 -5.03 10.28
C ALA A 120 -14.47 -4.69 8.93
N GLY A 121 -15.33 -5.57 8.48
CA GLY A 121 -16.02 -5.50 7.21
C GLY A 121 -16.96 -6.68 7.06
N THR A 122 -17.01 -7.25 5.86
CA THR A 122 -17.82 -8.45 5.61
C THR A 122 -17.16 -9.73 6.12
N GLY A 123 -15.85 -9.71 6.35
CA GLY A 123 -15.05 -10.86 6.78
C GLY A 123 -14.89 -11.93 5.69
N GLN A 124 -15.25 -11.63 4.44
CA GLN A 124 -15.16 -12.58 3.34
C GLN A 124 -13.72 -12.90 2.94
N PHE A 125 -12.81 -11.94 3.14
CA PHE A 125 -11.40 -12.03 2.76
C PHE A 125 -10.45 -11.87 3.93
N THR A 126 -10.91 -12.19 5.13
CA THR A 126 -10.13 -12.09 6.36
C THR A 126 -8.83 -12.88 6.26
N LYS A 127 -7.72 -12.22 6.60
CA LYS A 127 -6.39 -12.82 6.68
C LYS A 127 -5.60 -12.22 7.83
N GLU A 128 -4.77 -13.05 8.42
CA GLU A 128 -3.74 -12.66 9.36
C GLU A 128 -2.38 -13.00 8.77
N TYR A 129 -1.38 -12.15 8.99
CA TYR A 129 -0.06 -12.37 8.45
C TYR A 129 1.05 -11.83 9.34
N ILE A 130 2.23 -12.42 9.17
CA ILE A 130 3.51 -11.91 9.67
C ILE A 130 4.40 -11.70 8.45
N ALA A 131 5.07 -10.55 8.37
CA ALA A 131 6.03 -10.21 7.33
C ALA A 131 7.38 -9.83 7.94
N THR A 132 8.46 -10.16 7.25
CA THR A 132 9.84 -9.80 7.63
C THR A 132 10.57 -9.18 6.45
#